data_5d4107c945aa517a473c50af74588a11
#
_entry.id   5d4107c945aa517a473c50af74588a11
#
_cell.length_a   1.000
_cell.length_b   1.000
_cell.length_c   1.000
_cell.angle_alpha   90.00
_cell.angle_beta   90.00
_cell.angle_gamma   90.00
#
_symmetry.space_group_name_H-M   'P 1'
#
loop_
_entity.id
_entity.type
_entity.pdbx_description
1 polymer ?
#
loop_
_entity_poly.entity_id
_entity_poly.type
_entity_poly.pdbx_seq_one_letter_code
_entity_poly.pdbx_strand_id
1 'polypeptide(L)'
;MNSLFTRDVTDENNLAQKLAVLAKTKQGKACGSCDEPVQLSPNHAYIYVVGFITAQFPSLSLEKAFEQSSSLTESQLGKVNDEVGLQRLNRNKQLPALLLQGLSSANNRNIAREMHWILDNVEGNETYTLVPSSHEKLTQLIAALSLTTKQEKVILVGSRLESGVIEVSHLIPANLKALTDVASLLKSGNKEFTELVDEILSMNANDGNTDNDRALNFVLYHNAEVYLKSYDFCYKSTPGGPNPSGYQLVNVRVRTSLSGERWVAKVIFDYQGINTGAKQSWYSAVDVTGEYPFLLVKWQRFLSHT
;
A
#
# COMPACT_ATOMS: atom_id res chain seq x y z
N MET A 1 -10.42 60.40 -5.01
CA MET A 1 -11.00 59.71 -3.83
C MET A 1 -10.44 58.30 -3.82
N ASN A 2 -9.40 58.12 -3.02
CA ASN A 2 -8.71 56.82 -2.80
C ASN A 2 -9.37 56.11 -1.63
N SER A 3 -9.74 54.87 -1.80
CA SER A 3 -10.09 54.00 -0.69
C SER A 3 -9.23 52.73 -0.77
N LEU A 4 -8.30 52.64 0.17
CA LEU A 4 -7.36 51.57 0.41
C LEU A 4 -8.08 50.34 0.95
N PHE A 5 -7.82 49.19 0.32
CA PHE A 5 -8.08 47.87 0.92
C PHE A 5 -6.95 47.54 1.88
N THR A 6 -7.20 47.59 3.17
CA THR A 6 -6.37 46.98 4.19
C THR A 6 -6.72 45.48 4.29
N ARG A 7 -5.80 44.62 3.90
CA ARG A 7 -5.86 43.17 4.19
C ARG A 7 -5.55 42.96 5.67
N ASP A 8 -6.45 42.26 6.35
CA ASP A 8 -6.32 41.85 7.74
C ASP A 8 -5.20 40.80 7.89
N VAL A 9 -4.12 41.19 8.53
CA VAL A 9 -2.93 40.36 8.87
C VAL A 9 -3.19 39.49 10.13
N THR A 10 -4.39 39.52 10.68
CA THR A 10 -4.72 38.85 11.96
C THR A 10 -5.07 37.37 11.85
N ASP A 11 -5.39 36.86 10.65
CA ASP A 11 -5.84 35.47 10.50
C ASP A 11 -4.71 34.45 10.36
N GLU A 12 -3.56 34.83 9.82
CA GLU A 12 -2.42 33.91 9.67
C GLU A 12 -1.74 33.56 11.03
N ASN A 13 -1.69 34.52 11.96
CA ASN A 13 -1.15 34.28 13.30
C ASN A 13 -2.03 33.37 14.16
N ASN A 14 -3.33 33.34 13.92
CA ASN A 14 -4.27 32.48 14.63
C ASN A 14 -4.19 31.01 14.18
N LEU A 15 -3.89 30.77 12.90
CA LEU A 15 -3.72 29.40 12.36
C LEU A 15 -2.42 28.76 12.84
N ALA A 16 -1.32 29.53 12.88
CA ALA A 16 -0.03 29.07 13.40
C ALA A 16 -0.08 28.74 14.90
N GLN A 17 -0.80 29.54 15.70
CA GLN A 17 -1.00 29.25 17.12
C GLN A 17 -1.91 28.04 17.37
N LYS A 18 -2.95 27.80 16.56
CA LYS A 18 -3.79 26.60 16.64
C LYS A 18 -3.03 25.32 16.28
N LEU A 19 -2.15 25.38 15.29
CA LEU A 19 -1.29 24.24 14.91
C LEU A 19 -0.24 23.94 15.98
N ALA A 20 0.32 24.97 16.64
CA ALA A 20 1.27 24.78 17.74
C ALA A 20 0.62 24.21 19.02
N VAL A 21 -0.67 24.49 19.26
CA VAL A 21 -1.42 23.91 20.40
C VAL A 21 -1.79 22.45 20.13
N LEU A 22 -2.14 22.09 18.88
CA LEU A 22 -2.43 20.69 18.49
C LEU A 22 -1.17 19.80 18.55
N ALA A 23 0.01 20.36 18.30
CA ALA A 23 1.27 19.63 18.44
C ALA A 23 1.64 19.35 19.91
N LYS A 24 1.20 20.16 20.87
CA LYS A 24 1.48 20.01 22.31
C LYS A 24 0.56 19.04 23.05
N THR A 25 -0.61 18.68 22.48
CA THR A 25 -1.61 17.83 23.16
C THR A 25 -1.43 16.32 22.89
N LYS A 26 -0.41 15.89 22.14
CA LYS A 26 -0.08 14.47 21.93
C LYS A 26 1.17 14.00 22.71
N GLN A 27 1.59 14.70 23.75
CA GLN A 27 2.61 14.18 24.67
C GLN A 27 1.93 13.29 25.72
N GLY A 28 1.68 12.04 25.37
CA GLY A 28 1.38 10.96 26.32
C GLY A 28 2.65 10.63 27.12
N LYS A 29 2.45 10.40 28.41
CA LYS A 29 3.44 10.14 29.45
C LYS A 29 4.54 9.17 29.00
N ALA A 30 5.78 9.65 28.99
CA ALA A 30 6.98 8.84 28.79
C ALA A 30 7.21 7.93 29.99
N CYS A 31 7.26 6.62 29.76
CA CYS A 31 7.87 5.66 30.66
C CYS A 31 9.34 5.55 30.24
N GLY A 32 10.27 5.75 31.18
CA GLY A 32 11.68 5.89 30.88
C GLY A 32 12.32 4.64 30.31
N SER A 33 12.73 4.71 29.08
CA SER A 33 13.77 3.91 28.47
C SER A 33 14.33 4.75 27.32
N CYS A 34 15.65 4.80 27.19
CA CYS A 34 16.39 5.67 26.28
C CYS A 34 15.96 5.44 24.83
N ASP A 35 14.93 6.16 24.41
CA ASP A 35 14.55 6.24 23.00
C ASP A 35 15.40 7.37 22.37
N GLU A 36 16.30 7.00 21.47
CA GLU A 36 16.84 7.96 20.52
C GLU A 36 15.68 8.73 19.89
N PRO A 37 15.79 10.06 19.72
CA PRO A 37 14.73 10.84 19.12
C PRO A 37 14.46 10.26 17.72
N VAL A 38 13.23 9.77 17.53
CA VAL A 38 12.75 9.34 16.20
C VAL A 38 12.83 10.58 15.31
N GLN A 39 13.86 10.66 14.49
CA GLN A 39 13.93 11.64 13.43
C GLN A 39 12.78 11.30 12.48
N LEU A 40 11.75 12.16 12.48
CA LEU A 40 10.68 12.05 11.50
C LEU A 40 11.31 12.29 10.14
N SER A 41 11.22 11.29 9.25
CA SER A 41 11.58 11.48 7.86
C SER A 41 10.78 12.65 7.29
N PRO A 42 11.38 13.49 6.42
CA PRO A 42 10.61 14.51 5.73
C PRO A 42 9.44 13.83 5.03
N ASN A 43 8.28 14.49 5.07
CA ASN A 43 7.05 13.96 4.44
C ASN A 43 7.33 13.80 2.94
N HIS A 44 7.79 12.62 2.54
CA HIS A 44 8.09 12.37 1.15
C HIS A 44 6.78 12.37 0.36
N ALA A 45 6.80 13.04 -0.78
CA ALA A 45 5.68 13.07 -1.71
C ALA A 45 5.38 11.69 -2.32
N TYR A 46 6.19 10.68 -2.02
CA TYR A 46 6.10 9.35 -2.63
C TYR A 46 5.20 8.41 -1.84
N ILE A 47 4.50 7.54 -2.59
CA ILE A 47 3.72 6.44 -2.03
C ILE A 47 4.19 5.11 -2.61
N TYR A 48 4.01 4.05 -1.82
CA TYR A 48 4.21 2.66 -2.23
C TYR A 48 3.12 1.82 -1.54
N VAL A 49 2.04 1.57 -2.24
CA VAL A 49 0.82 1.01 -1.66
C VAL A 49 0.34 -0.22 -2.42
N VAL A 50 -0.34 -1.12 -1.70
CA VAL A 50 -0.90 -2.36 -2.25
C VAL A 50 -2.42 -2.31 -2.16
N GLY A 51 -3.09 -2.58 -3.28
CA GLY A 51 -4.55 -2.52 -3.32
C GLY A 51 -5.13 -3.00 -4.64
N PHE A 52 -6.33 -2.54 -4.95
CA PHE A 52 -7.04 -2.85 -6.18
C PHE A 52 -7.26 -1.59 -7.00
N ILE A 53 -7.16 -1.68 -8.32
CA ILE A 53 -7.48 -0.56 -9.21
C ILE A 53 -8.94 -0.66 -9.61
N THR A 54 -9.65 0.44 -9.39
CA THR A 54 -11.02 0.64 -9.84
C THR A 54 -11.14 1.93 -10.64
N ALA A 55 -12.25 2.12 -11.33
CA ALA A 55 -12.51 3.33 -12.08
C ALA A 55 -14.00 3.68 -12.01
N GLN A 56 -14.31 4.98 -11.94
CA GLN A 56 -15.66 5.50 -11.85
C GLN A 56 -15.91 6.53 -12.95
N PHE A 57 -17.15 6.61 -13.43
CA PHE A 57 -17.56 7.68 -14.34
C PHE A 57 -17.78 8.97 -13.54
N PRO A 58 -17.08 10.07 -13.85
CA PRO A 58 -17.30 11.35 -13.18
C PRO A 58 -18.63 12.01 -13.54
N SER A 59 -19.27 11.58 -14.64
CA SER A 59 -20.54 12.13 -15.11
C SER A 59 -21.37 11.12 -15.88
N LEU A 60 -22.68 11.29 -15.84
CA LEU A 60 -23.62 10.48 -16.62
C LEU A 60 -23.41 10.63 -18.14
N SER A 61 -22.93 11.78 -18.60
CA SER A 61 -22.61 12.00 -20.01
C SER A 61 -21.47 11.12 -20.49
N LEU A 62 -20.41 10.96 -19.67
CA LEU A 62 -19.28 10.08 -19.99
C LEU A 62 -19.69 8.62 -19.97
N GLU A 63 -20.54 8.23 -19.03
CA GLU A 63 -21.10 6.87 -18.95
C GLU A 63 -21.90 6.53 -20.21
N LYS A 64 -22.82 7.41 -20.64
CA LYS A 64 -23.58 7.23 -21.88
C LYS A 64 -22.69 7.18 -23.12
N ALA A 65 -21.63 8.01 -23.18
CA ALA A 65 -20.66 7.94 -24.27
C ALA A 65 -19.93 6.60 -24.31
N PHE A 66 -19.59 6.06 -23.15
CA PHE A 66 -18.99 4.74 -23.02
C PHE A 66 -19.95 3.63 -23.48
N GLU A 67 -21.21 3.68 -23.07
CA GLU A 67 -22.26 2.74 -23.51
C GLU A 67 -22.40 2.73 -25.02
N GLN A 68 -22.47 3.91 -25.66
CA GLN A 68 -22.63 4.02 -27.12
C GLN A 68 -21.39 3.54 -27.89
N SER A 69 -20.19 3.72 -27.35
CA SER A 69 -18.94 3.38 -28.03
C SER A 69 -18.46 1.98 -27.75
N SER A 70 -18.92 1.38 -26.66
CA SER A 70 -18.59 0.00 -26.29
C SER A 70 -19.61 -0.94 -26.98
N SER A 71 -19.13 -2.01 -27.60
CA SER A 71 -19.99 -3.06 -28.17
C SER A 71 -20.65 -3.94 -27.09
N LEU A 72 -20.89 -3.38 -25.91
CA LEU A 72 -21.54 -4.08 -24.80
C LEU A 72 -23.04 -4.22 -25.11
N THR A 73 -23.58 -5.41 -24.87
CA THR A 73 -25.00 -5.67 -25.13
C THR A 73 -25.87 -4.98 -24.09
N GLU A 74 -27.08 -4.52 -24.49
CA GLU A 74 -28.06 -3.89 -23.58
C GLU A 74 -28.35 -4.75 -22.34
N SER A 75 -28.27 -6.07 -22.45
CA SER A 75 -28.45 -6.97 -21.31
C SER A 75 -27.29 -6.89 -20.28
N GLN A 76 -26.11 -6.48 -20.71
CA GLN A 76 -24.95 -6.24 -19.83
C GLN A 76 -25.02 -4.85 -19.18
N LEU A 77 -25.57 -3.87 -19.93
CA LEU A 77 -25.74 -2.48 -19.51
C LEU A 77 -27.06 -2.23 -18.76
N GLY A 78 -28.13 -2.95 -19.12
CA GLY A 78 -29.48 -2.74 -18.57
C GLY A 78 -29.64 -2.98 -17.07
N LYS A 79 -28.58 -3.43 -16.40
CA LYS A 79 -28.49 -3.50 -14.92
C LYS A 79 -27.89 -2.24 -14.30
N VAL A 80 -27.48 -1.26 -15.11
CA VAL A 80 -26.75 -0.05 -14.70
C VAL A 80 -27.68 1.16 -14.57
N ASN A 81 -28.88 1.12 -15.15
CA ASN A 81 -29.75 2.28 -15.35
C ASN A 81 -30.55 2.79 -14.14
N ASP A 82 -30.31 2.27 -12.94
CA ASP A 82 -30.84 2.85 -11.70
C ASP A 82 -29.74 3.67 -10.99
N GLU A 83 -30.05 4.89 -10.51
CA GLU A 83 -29.13 5.69 -9.66
C GLU A 83 -28.59 4.88 -8.46
N VAL A 84 -29.40 3.94 -7.98
CA VAL A 84 -29.00 2.93 -6.99
C VAL A 84 -28.09 1.85 -7.58
N GLY A 85 -28.14 1.64 -8.90
CA GLY A 85 -27.33 0.66 -9.64
C GLY A 85 -25.87 1.06 -9.77
N LEU A 86 -25.54 2.33 -9.98
CA LEU A 86 -24.16 2.84 -10.05
C LEU A 86 -23.37 2.54 -8.77
N GLN A 87 -23.97 2.77 -7.61
CA GLN A 87 -23.34 2.42 -6.33
C GLN A 87 -23.23 0.90 -6.10
N ARG A 88 -24.15 0.12 -6.66
CA ARG A 88 -24.10 -1.35 -6.58
C ARG A 88 -23.10 -1.97 -7.55
N LEU A 89 -22.93 -1.39 -8.75
CA LEU A 89 -21.97 -1.86 -9.74
C LEU A 89 -20.53 -1.55 -9.34
N ASN A 90 -20.28 -0.40 -8.74
CA ASN A 90 -18.98 -0.07 -8.17
C ASN A 90 -18.51 -1.09 -7.10
N ARG A 91 -19.45 -1.81 -6.49
CA ARG A 91 -19.18 -2.90 -5.53
C ARG A 91 -19.25 -4.30 -6.14
N ASN A 92 -19.72 -4.44 -7.38
CA ASN A 92 -19.87 -5.75 -8.03
C ASN A 92 -18.62 -6.12 -8.85
N LYS A 93 -18.17 -7.37 -8.71
CA LYS A 93 -17.04 -7.96 -9.46
C LYS A 93 -17.16 -7.88 -11.00
N GLN A 94 -18.34 -7.55 -11.52
CA GLN A 94 -18.61 -7.46 -12.96
C GLN A 94 -18.18 -6.11 -13.57
N LEU A 95 -18.22 -5.01 -12.82
CA LEU A 95 -17.87 -3.69 -13.34
C LEU A 95 -16.43 -3.61 -13.86
N PRO A 96 -15.39 -4.06 -13.12
CA PRO A 96 -14.02 -4.03 -13.64
C PRO A 96 -13.86 -4.79 -14.95
N ALA A 97 -14.57 -5.92 -15.15
CA ALA A 97 -14.50 -6.69 -16.38
C ALA A 97 -15.16 -5.95 -17.56
N LEU A 98 -16.30 -5.30 -17.35
CA LEU A 98 -16.98 -4.49 -18.36
C LEU A 98 -16.15 -3.27 -18.75
N LEU A 99 -15.58 -2.57 -17.77
CA LEU A 99 -14.67 -1.43 -18.00
C LEU A 99 -13.43 -1.88 -18.76
N LEU A 100 -12.81 -3.01 -18.38
CA LEU A 100 -11.66 -3.56 -19.08
C LEU A 100 -12.00 -3.81 -20.56
N GLN A 101 -13.14 -4.47 -20.85
CA GLN A 101 -13.57 -4.78 -22.20
C GLN A 101 -13.77 -3.49 -23.02
N GLY A 102 -14.51 -2.52 -22.49
CA GLY A 102 -14.83 -1.29 -23.23
C GLY A 102 -13.64 -0.36 -23.37
N LEU A 103 -12.85 -0.13 -22.28
CA LEU A 103 -11.71 0.80 -22.28
C LEU A 103 -10.48 0.26 -23.02
N SER A 104 -10.40 -1.04 -23.26
CA SER A 104 -9.32 -1.64 -24.07
C SER A 104 -9.41 -1.24 -25.55
N SER A 105 -10.58 -0.81 -26.02
CA SER A 105 -10.74 -0.28 -27.38
C SER A 105 -9.97 1.04 -27.56
N ALA A 106 -9.25 1.17 -28.69
CA ALA A 106 -8.56 2.40 -29.05
C ALA A 106 -9.51 3.63 -29.12
N ASN A 107 -10.76 3.41 -29.54
CA ASN A 107 -11.77 4.46 -29.69
C ASN A 107 -12.20 5.04 -28.33
N ASN A 108 -12.05 4.29 -27.25
CA ASN A 108 -12.48 4.69 -25.91
C ASN A 108 -11.33 5.27 -25.05
N ARG A 109 -10.18 5.54 -25.65
CA ARG A 109 -9.03 6.12 -24.94
C ARG A 109 -9.31 7.51 -24.35
N ASN A 110 -10.14 8.31 -25.02
CA ASN A 110 -10.54 9.62 -24.48
C ASN A 110 -11.42 9.43 -23.24
N ILE A 111 -12.35 8.47 -23.27
CA ILE A 111 -13.18 8.12 -22.12
C ILE A 111 -12.29 7.67 -20.96
N ALA A 112 -11.35 6.77 -21.22
CA ALA A 112 -10.42 6.28 -20.19
C ALA A 112 -9.60 7.41 -19.52
N ARG A 113 -9.26 8.48 -20.23
CA ARG A 113 -8.56 9.66 -19.68
C ARG A 113 -9.42 10.48 -18.73
N GLU A 114 -10.72 10.52 -18.98
CA GLU A 114 -11.68 11.27 -18.19
C GLU A 114 -12.24 10.49 -17.00
N MET A 115 -11.97 9.17 -16.91
CA MET A 115 -12.39 8.36 -15.76
C MET A 115 -11.72 8.81 -14.47
N HIS A 116 -12.44 8.71 -13.36
CA HIS A 116 -11.85 8.77 -12.04
C HIS A 116 -11.22 7.42 -11.72
N TRP A 117 -9.89 7.35 -11.79
CA TRP A 117 -9.12 6.18 -11.40
C TRP A 117 -8.89 6.20 -9.90
N ILE A 118 -9.09 5.05 -9.25
CA ILE A 118 -9.06 4.93 -7.79
C ILE A 118 -8.21 3.70 -7.43
N LEU A 119 -7.42 3.84 -6.38
CA LEU A 119 -6.87 2.70 -5.66
C LEU A 119 -7.72 2.47 -4.41
N ASP A 120 -8.30 1.28 -4.31
CA ASP A 120 -8.93 0.78 -3.10
C ASP A 120 -7.93 -0.01 -2.28
N ASN A 121 -7.94 0.17 -0.97
CA ASN A 121 -7.11 -0.65 -0.09
C ASN A 121 -7.62 -2.11 -0.03
N VAL A 122 -6.91 -2.95 0.72
CA VAL A 122 -7.28 -4.37 0.87
C VAL A 122 -8.65 -4.60 1.51
N GLU A 123 -9.18 -3.61 2.21
CA GLU A 123 -10.52 -3.63 2.82
C GLU A 123 -11.61 -3.13 1.86
N GLY A 124 -11.23 -2.64 0.68
CA GLY A 124 -12.15 -2.11 -0.33
C GLY A 124 -12.59 -0.67 -0.08
N ASN A 125 -11.83 0.08 0.73
CA ASN A 125 -12.05 1.51 0.93
C ASN A 125 -11.22 2.30 -0.09
N GLU A 126 -11.80 3.37 -0.65
CA GLU A 126 -11.09 4.31 -1.51
C GLU A 126 -9.94 4.96 -0.73
N THR A 127 -8.72 4.77 -1.21
CA THR A 127 -7.52 5.31 -0.55
C THR A 127 -6.94 6.48 -1.32
N TYR A 128 -6.82 6.34 -2.65
CA TYR A 128 -6.20 7.35 -3.50
C TYR A 128 -6.92 7.52 -4.82
N THR A 129 -7.11 8.79 -5.22
CA THR A 129 -7.42 9.16 -6.60
C THR A 129 -6.13 9.18 -7.41
N LEU A 130 -6.16 8.61 -8.61
CA LEU A 130 -4.98 8.38 -9.44
C LEU A 130 -5.06 9.17 -10.73
N VAL A 131 -3.89 9.67 -11.19
CA VAL A 131 -3.72 10.28 -12.51
C VAL A 131 -2.58 9.57 -13.24
N PRO A 132 -2.82 9.09 -14.48
CA PRO A 132 -1.74 8.52 -15.28
C PRO A 132 -0.78 9.62 -15.75
N SER A 133 0.52 9.47 -15.50
CA SER A 133 1.57 10.40 -15.95
C SER A 133 1.78 10.38 -17.47
N SER A 134 1.31 9.32 -18.14
CA SER A 134 1.50 9.13 -19.59
C SER A 134 0.42 8.23 -20.19
N HIS A 135 0.38 8.16 -21.53
CA HIS A 135 -0.48 7.22 -22.24
C HIS A 135 -0.16 5.75 -21.89
N GLU A 136 1.09 5.44 -21.65
CA GLU A 136 1.52 4.10 -21.22
C GLU A 136 0.95 3.77 -19.84
N LYS A 137 1.01 4.72 -18.89
CA LYS A 137 0.46 4.54 -17.54
C LYS A 137 -1.06 4.38 -17.56
N LEU A 138 -1.75 5.11 -18.43
CA LEU A 138 -3.18 4.89 -18.66
C LEU A 138 -3.45 3.45 -19.15
N THR A 139 -2.62 2.94 -20.07
CA THR A 139 -2.74 1.56 -20.55
C THR A 139 -2.51 0.55 -19.43
N GLN A 140 -1.54 0.82 -18.54
CA GLN A 140 -1.28 -0.02 -17.36
C GLN A 140 -2.46 0.00 -16.38
N LEU A 141 -3.09 1.17 -16.14
CA LEU A 141 -4.30 1.27 -15.30
C LEU A 141 -5.47 0.45 -15.87
N ILE A 142 -5.72 0.54 -17.18
CA ILE A 142 -6.75 -0.27 -17.84
C ILE A 142 -6.44 -1.76 -17.68
N ALA A 143 -5.19 -2.18 -17.93
CA ALA A 143 -4.77 -3.56 -17.77
C ALA A 143 -4.91 -4.08 -16.33
N ALA A 144 -4.70 -3.21 -15.34
CA ALA A 144 -4.84 -3.55 -13.92
C ALA A 144 -6.27 -3.92 -13.52
N LEU A 145 -7.30 -3.46 -14.25
CA LEU A 145 -8.68 -3.90 -14.05
C LEU A 145 -8.83 -5.43 -14.20
N SER A 146 -7.98 -6.08 -15.02
CA SER A 146 -7.97 -7.53 -15.14
C SER A 146 -7.52 -8.23 -13.85
N LEU A 147 -6.61 -7.64 -13.11
CA LEU A 147 -6.15 -8.15 -11.82
C LEU A 147 -7.26 -8.00 -10.77
N THR A 148 -7.90 -6.84 -10.72
CA THR A 148 -9.06 -6.59 -9.85
C THR A 148 -10.19 -7.58 -10.12
N THR A 149 -10.48 -7.89 -11.39
CA THR A 149 -11.48 -8.91 -11.78
C THR A 149 -11.14 -10.28 -11.19
N LYS A 150 -9.85 -10.63 -11.13
CA LYS A 150 -9.34 -11.88 -10.54
C LYS A 150 -9.15 -11.83 -9.04
N GLN A 151 -9.44 -10.68 -8.41
CA GLN A 151 -9.14 -10.39 -7.01
C GLN A 151 -7.62 -10.45 -6.71
N GLU A 152 -6.79 -10.14 -7.69
CA GLU A 152 -5.35 -10.00 -7.55
C GLU A 152 -5.01 -8.53 -7.28
N LYS A 153 -4.15 -8.29 -6.30
CA LYS A 153 -3.71 -6.96 -5.89
C LYS A 153 -2.64 -6.42 -6.82
N VAL A 154 -2.52 -5.10 -6.83
CA VAL A 154 -1.41 -4.39 -7.48
C VAL A 154 -0.59 -3.62 -6.45
N ILE A 155 0.68 -3.41 -6.76
CA ILE A 155 1.55 -2.45 -6.11
C ILE A 155 1.53 -1.20 -6.97
N LEU A 156 1.14 -0.08 -6.36
CA LEU A 156 1.18 1.24 -6.98
C LEU A 156 2.33 2.04 -6.37
N VAL A 157 3.17 2.58 -7.23
CA VAL A 157 4.22 3.55 -6.87
C VAL A 157 3.92 4.85 -7.58
N GLY A 158 4.01 5.94 -6.86
CA GLY A 158 3.72 7.25 -7.42
C GLY A 158 4.08 8.39 -6.49
N SER A 159 3.86 9.60 -6.97
CA SER A 159 4.09 10.83 -6.21
C SER A 159 2.78 11.57 -5.98
N ARG A 160 2.67 12.15 -4.79
CA ARG A 160 1.52 12.97 -4.42
C ARG A 160 1.66 14.36 -4.99
N LEU A 161 0.69 14.78 -5.80
CA LEU A 161 0.58 16.14 -6.30
C LEU A 161 0.01 17.08 -5.22
N GLU A 162 0.16 18.39 -5.39
CA GLU A 162 -0.39 19.41 -4.48
C GLU A 162 -1.91 19.28 -4.30
N SER A 163 -2.62 18.78 -5.31
CA SER A 163 -4.06 18.48 -5.25
C SER A 163 -4.43 17.29 -4.36
N GLY A 164 -3.45 16.55 -3.84
CA GLY A 164 -3.66 15.30 -3.07
C GLY A 164 -3.87 14.06 -3.95
N VAL A 165 -3.95 14.21 -5.27
CA VAL A 165 -4.04 13.13 -6.24
C VAL A 165 -2.66 12.47 -6.41
N ILE A 166 -2.63 11.19 -6.72
CA ILE A 166 -1.39 10.46 -6.97
C ILE A 166 -1.10 10.35 -8.45
N GLU A 167 0.04 10.88 -8.87
CA GLU A 167 0.58 10.64 -10.20
C GLU A 167 1.23 9.27 -10.24
N VAL A 168 0.74 8.39 -11.12
CA VAL A 168 1.18 7.00 -11.22
C VAL A 168 2.50 6.89 -11.97
N SER A 169 3.55 6.41 -11.29
CA SER A 169 4.86 6.15 -11.90
C SER A 169 5.04 4.67 -12.25
N HIS A 170 4.63 3.76 -11.36
CA HIS A 170 4.71 2.32 -11.60
C HIS A 170 3.44 1.62 -11.10
N LEU A 171 3.04 0.60 -11.85
CA LEU A 171 1.95 -0.30 -11.48
C LEU A 171 2.40 -1.74 -11.75
N ILE A 172 2.51 -2.53 -10.69
CA ILE A 172 3.11 -3.87 -10.72
C ILE A 172 2.13 -4.86 -10.08
N PRO A 173 1.91 -6.06 -10.64
CA PRO A 173 1.13 -7.09 -9.96
C PRO A 173 1.74 -7.44 -8.59
N ALA A 174 0.95 -7.39 -7.52
CA ALA A 174 1.36 -7.78 -6.18
C ALA A 174 1.33 -9.30 -6.05
N ASN A 175 2.28 -9.98 -6.67
CA ASN A 175 2.25 -11.42 -6.82
C ASN A 175 3.38 -12.10 -6.02
N LEU A 176 3.06 -12.61 -4.83
CA LEU A 176 3.99 -13.40 -4.03
C LEU A 176 4.47 -14.68 -4.76
N LYS A 177 3.71 -15.16 -5.74
CA LYS A 177 4.12 -16.29 -6.58
C LYS A 177 5.27 -15.95 -7.52
N ALA A 178 5.61 -14.66 -7.69
CA ALA A 178 6.84 -14.24 -8.36
C ALA A 178 8.10 -14.53 -7.53
N LEU A 179 7.95 -14.69 -6.20
CA LEU A 179 9.01 -15.14 -5.31
C LEU A 179 9.09 -16.68 -5.40
N THR A 180 9.95 -17.20 -6.24
CA THR A 180 10.00 -18.62 -6.66
C THR A 180 9.92 -19.61 -5.50
N ASP A 181 10.66 -19.35 -4.41
CA ASP A 181 10.70 -20.25 -3.25
C ASP A 181 9.39 -20.24 -2.46
N VAL A 182 8.79 -19.06 -2.27
CA VAL A 182 7.47 -18.88 -1.65
C VAL A 182 6.40 -19.56 -2.51
N ALA A 183 6.47 -19.36 -3.83
CA ALA A 183 5.54 -19.99 -4.77
C ALA A 183 5.57 -21.51 -4.70
N SER A 184 6.74 -22.12 -4.52
CA SER A 184 6.86 -23.59 -4.43
C SER A 184 6.16 -24.14 -3.19
N LEU A 185 6.32 -23.49 -2.03
CA LEU A 185 5.67 -23.88 -0.78
C LEU A 185 4.14 -23.66 -0.83
N LEU A 186 3.67 -22.55 -1.42
CA LEU A 186 2.25 -22.32 -1.61
C LEU A 186 1.61 -23.35 -2.55
N LYS A 187 2.30 -23.74 -3.64
CA LYS A 187 1.81 -24.74 -4.59
C LYS A 187 1.78 -26.16 -3.99
N SER A 188 2.66 -26.47 -3.03
CA SER A 188 2.68 -27.76 -2.34
C SER A 188 1.45 -27.95 -1.42
N GLY A 189 0.60 -26.94 -1.25
CA GLY A 189 -0.56 -26.97 -0.37
C GLY A 189 -0.17 -26.99 1.13
N ASN A 190 1.01 -26.46 1.47
CA ASN A 190 1.44 -26.36 2.85
C ASN A 190 0.56 -25.35 3.60
N LYS A 191 -0.39 -25.88 4.38
CA LYS A 191 -1.38 -25.09 5.11
C LYS A 191 -0.75 -24.13 6.11
N GLU A 192 0.21 -24.61 6.91
CA GLU A 192 0.91 -23.82 7.92
C GLU A 192 1.66 -22.63 7.29
N PHE A 193 2.27 -22.87 6.12
CA PHE A 193 2.95 -21.79 5.39
C PHE A 193 1.97 -20.75 4.85
N THR A 194 0.81 -21.20 4.34
CA THR A 194 -0.23 -20.29 3.83
C THR A 194 -0.81 -19.43 4.97
N GLU A 195 -1.13 -20.05 6.11
CA GLU A 195 -1.62 -19.36 7.30
C GLU A 195 -0.61 -18.31 7.80
N LEU A 196 0.68 -18.64 7.85
CA LEU A 196 1.73 -17.70 8.23
C LEU A 196 1.85 -16.53 7.27
N VAL A 197 1.76 -16.78 5.96
CA VAL A 197 1.77 -15.70 4.95
C VAL A 197 0.59 -14.76 5.15
N ASP A 198 -0.60 -15.31 5.35
CA ASP A 198 -1.83 -14.52 5.56
C ASP A 198 -1.75 -13.73 6.87
N GLU A 199 -1.20 -14.32 7.94
CA GLU A 199 -0.96 -13.64 9.22
C GLU A 199 0.00 -12.46 9.04
N ILE A 200 1.16 -12.66 8.42
CA ILE A 200 2.14 -11.59 8.18
C ILE A 200 1.52 -10.45 7.36
N LEU A 201 0.75 -10.77 6.33
CA LEU A 201 0.13 -9.75 5.47
C LEU A 201 -1.01 -9.01 6.17
N SER A 202 -1.84 -9.70 6.96
CA SER A 202 -2.98 -9.09 7.65
C SER A 202 -2.56 -8.17 8.79
N MET A 203 -1.51 -8.52 9.52
CA MET A 203 -0.96 -7.69 10.61
C MET A 203 -0.41 -6.35 10.12
N ASN A 204 -0.17 -6.17 8.83
CA ASN A 204 0.62 -5.08 8.27
C ASN A 204 -0.11 -4.31 7.16
N ALA A 205 -1.44 -4.38 7.11
CA ALA A 205 -2.22 -3.56 6.19
C ALA A 205 -2.00 -2.07 6.49
N ASN A 206 -1.65 -1.29 5.46
CA ASN A 206 -1.36 0.14 5.58
C ASN A 206 -1.60 0.87 4.26
N ASP A 207 -1.59 2.19 4.30
CA ASP A 207 -1.88 3.05 3.14
C ASP A 207 -0.63 3.40 2.31
N GLY A 208 0.56 2.93 2.69
CA GLY A 208 1.80 3.15 1.93
C GLY A 208 2.27 4.60 1.82
N ASN A 209 1.82 5.48 2.72
CA ASN A 209 2.00 6.93 2.63
C ASN A 209 3.16 7.48 3.47
N THR A 210 3.74 6.65 4.33
CA THR A 210 4.93 6.98 5.12
C THR A 210 6.12 6.15 4.66
N ASP A 211 7.34 6.59 4.96
CA ASP A 211 8.54 5.80 4.67
C ASP A 211 8.53 4.44 5.36
N ASN A 212 7.92 4.36 6.56
CA ASN A 212 7.73 3.11 7.26
C ASN A 212 6.80 2.16 6.49
N ASP A 213 5.66 2.66 6.02
CA ASP A 213 4.68 1.89 5.26
C ASP A 213 5.26 1.45 3.91
N ARG A 214 5.97 2.36 3.21
CA ARG A 214 6.64 2.08 1.94
C ARG A 214 7.66 0.95 2.09
N ALA A 215 8.50 1.02 3.13
CA ALA A 215 9.48 -0.01 3.43
C ALA A 215 8.82 -1.35 3.77
N LEU A 216 7.78 -1.32 4.59
CA LEU A 216 7.05 -2.51 4.99
C LEU A 216 6.41 -3.20 3.79
N ASN A 217 5.64 -2.47 2.99
CA ASN A 217 5.02 -2.99 1.78
C ASN A 217 6.07 -3.56 0.80
N PHE A 218 7.19 -2.84 0.64
CA PHE A 218 8.26 -3.32 -0.23
C PHE A 218 8.86 -4.64 0.27
N VAL A 219 9.19 -4.74 1.56
CA VAL A 219 9.76 -5.96 2.15
C VAL A 219 8.79 -7.13 1.99
N LEU A 220 7.52 -6.93 2.27
CA LEU A 220 6.52 -8.00 2.22
C LEU A 220 6.28 -8.54 0.80
N TYR A 221 6.44 -7.74 -0.23
CA TYR A 221 6.17 -8.17 -1.61
C TYR A 221 7.41 -8.46 -2.45
N HIS A 222 8.63 -8.15 -1.94
CA HIS A 222 9.88 -8.35 -2.69
C HIS A 222 10.91 -9.20 -1.98
N ASN A 223 10.70 -9.55 -0.71
CA ASN A 223 11.70 -10.30 0.06
C ASN A 223 11.16 -11.66 0.52
N ALA A 224 11.49 -12.72 -0.22
CA ALA A 224 11.12 -14.10 0.10
C ALA A 224 11.66 -14.58 1.46
N GLU A 225 12.82 -14.07 1.90
CA GLU A 225 13.47 -14.47 3.16
C GLU A 225 12.56 -14.24 4.38
N VAL A 226 11.70 -13.22 4.33
CA VAL A 226 10.73 -12.94 5.40
C VAL A 226 9.86 -14.16 5.68
N TYR A 227 9.27 -14.73 4.64
CA TYR A 227 8.34 -15.85 4.76
C TYR A 227 9.07 -17.17 5.07
N LEU A 228 10.18 -17.43 4.36
CA LEU A 228 10.95 -18.66 4.53
C LEU A 228 11.55 -18.77 5.92
N LYS A 229 12.16 -17.68 6.41
CA LYS A 229 12.77 -17.65 7.75
C LYS A 229 11.75 -17.63 8.87
N SER A 230 10.62 -16.90 8.68
CA SER A 230 9.51 -16.95 9.64
C SER A 230 8.96 -18.38 9.76
N TYR A 231 8.78 -19.08 8.63
CA TYR A 231 8.34 -20.46 8.63
C TYR A 231 9.32 -21.38 9.34
N ASP A 232 10.63 -21.22 9.08
CA ASP A 232 11.66 -21.99 9.76
C ASP A 232 11.61 -21.77 11.28
N PHE A 233 11.40 -20.54 11.75
CA PHE A 233 11.29 -20.23 13.18
C PHE A 233 10.01 -20.75 13.82
N CYS A 234 8.88 -20.64 13.14
CA CYS A 234 7.58 -20.97 13.71
C CYS A 234 7.33 -22.48 13.70
N TYR A 235 7.73 -23.19 12.64
CA TYR A 235 7.29 -24.56 12.39
C TYR A 235 8.43 -25.59 12.35
N LYS A 236 9.66 -25.20 12.06
CA LYS A 236 10.80 -26.12 12.08
C LYS A 236 11.47 -26.08 13.45
N SER A 237 10.97 -26.88 14.40
CA SER A 237 11.64 -27.09 15.69
C SER A 237 12.98 -27.78 15.48
N THR A 238 14.03 -27.32 16.18
CA THR A 238 15.33 -28.02 16.21
C THR A 238 15.35 -28.90 17.47
N PRO A 239 15.25 -30.23 17.36
CA PRO A 239 15.35 -31.11 18.52
C PRO A 239 16.66 -30.86 19.29
N GLY A 240 16.54 -30.59 20.60
CA GLY A 240 17.68 -30.24 21.44
C GLY A 240 18.19 -28.81 21.33
N GLY A 241 17.55 -27.96 20.50
CA GLY A 241 17.85 -26.54 20.40
C GLY A 241 17.28 -25.72 21.56
N PRO A 242 17.57 -24.39 21.58
CA PRO A 242 17.14 -23.52 22.67
C PRO A 242 15.60 -23.32 22.72
N ASN A 243 14.88 -23.69 21.67
CA ASN A 243 13.43 -23.63 21.62
C ASN A 243 12.84 -24.78 20.79
N PRO A 244 12.69 -26.01 21.40
CA PRO A 244 12.24 -27.21 20.70
C PRO A 244 10.78 -27.12 20.20
N SER A 245 9.99 -26.15 20.68
CA SER A 245 8.57 -25.96 20.32
C SER A 245 8.35 -24.88 19.30
N GLY A 246 9.42 -24.28 18.76
CA GLY A 246 9.32 -23.17 17.80
C GLY A 246 9.08 -21.81 18.44
N TYR A 247 8.91 -20.84 17.59
CA TYR A 247 8.61 -19.45 17.92
C TYR A 247 7.26 -19.06 17.33
N GLN A 248 6.65 -18.03 17.90
CA GLN A 248 5.53 -17.31 17.25
C GLN A 248 5.99 -15.91 16.85
N LEU A 249 5.52 -15.40 15.73
CA LEU A 249 5.66 -14.01 15.36
C LEU A 249 4.72 -13.19 16.25
N VAL A 250 5.25 -12.23 17.00
CA VAL A 250 4.44 -11.44 17.94
C VAL A 250 4.23 -10.01 17.48
N ASN A 251 5.14 -9.50 16.64
CA ASN A 251 5.05 -8.12 16.17
C ASN A 251 5.91 -7.88 14.93
N VAL A 252 5.48 -6.93 14.11
CA VAL A 252 6.29 -6.34 13.03
C VAL A 252 6.30 -4.84 13.24
N ARG A 253 7.48 -4.24 13.28
CA ARG A 253 7.65 -2.80 13.49
C ARG A 253 8.70 -2.24 12.55
N VAL A 254 8.58 -0.98 12.21
CA VAL A 254 9.52 -0.30 11.34
C VAL A 254 10.21 0.84 12.08
N ARG A 255 11.50 0.98 11.86
CA ARG A 255 12.31 2.11 12.36
C ARG A 255 13.06 2.73 11.19
N THR A 256 12.77 3.98 10.90
CA THR A 256 13.47 4.74 9.86
C THR A 256 14.49 5.67 10.50
N SER A 257 15.67 5.73 9.93
CA SER A 257 16.77 6.61 10.37
C SER A 257 17.55 7.12 9.18
N LEU A 258 18.17 8.29 9.35
CA LEU A 258 19.08 8.85 8.37
C LEU A 258 20.45 8.15 8.48
N SER A 259 20.96 7.65 7.35
CA SER A 259 22.29 7.04 7.25
C SER A 259 23.08 7.73 6.13
N GLY A 260 23.92 8.70 6.51
CA GLY A 260 24.49 9.65 5.57
C GLY A 260 23.38 10.50 4.93
N GLU A 261 23.25 10.45 3.60
CA GLU A 261 22.19 11.16 2.85
C GLU A 261 20.97 10.28 2.54
N ARG A 262 20.93 9.04 3.09
CA ARG A 262 19.87 8.08 2.78
C ARG A 262 18.95 7.85 3.95
N TRP A 263 17.66 7.81 3.69
CA TRP A 263 16.66 7.34 4.63
C TRP A 263 16.58 5.82 4.57
N VAL A 264 16.98 5.16 5.64
CA VAL A 264 17.00 3.71 5.75
C VAL A 264 15.96 3.26 6.78
N ALA A 265 15.02 2.46 6.32
CA ALA A 265 14.02 1.83 7.15
C ALA A 265 14.41 0.39 7.49
N LYS A 266 14.39 0.02 8.76
CA LYS A 266 14.54 -1.36 9.23
C LYS A 266 13.17 -1.92 9.58
N VAL A 267 12.72 -2.91 8.82
CA VAL A 267 11.50 -3.69 9.10
C VAL A 267 11.90 -4.84 10.01
N ILE A 268 11.44 -4.79 11.25
CA ILE A 268 11.87 -5.68 12.34
C ILE A 268 10.73 -6.63 12.69
N PHE A 269 11.03 -7.92 12.66
CA PHE A 269 10.14 -9.02 13.00
C PHE A 269 10.54 -9.55 14.38
N ASP A 270 9.63 -9.44 15.34
CA ASP A 270 9.85 -9.86 16.73
C ASP A 270 9.20 -11.22 16.97
N TYR A 271 10.00 -12.17 17.43
CA TYR A 271 9.58 -13.55 17.72
C TYR A 271 9.71 -13.85 19.19
N GLN A 272 8.78 -14.66 19.70
CA GLN A 272 8.80 -15.17 21.07
C GLN A 272 8.69 -16.70 21.08
N GLY A 273 9.58 -17.34 21.80
CA GLY A 273 9.56 -18.79 21.99
C GLY A 273 8.31 -19.24 22.74
N ILE A 274 7.55 -20.19 22.16
CA ILE A 274 6.24 -20.61 22.66
C ILE A 274 6.34 -21.12 24.10
N ASN A 275 7.31 -21.99 24.42
CA ASN A 275 7.45 -22.57 25.75
C ASN A 275 8.51 -21.88 26.63
N THR A 276 9.44 -21.16 26.03
CA THR A 276 10.58 -20.59 26.76
C THR A 276 10.38 -19.11 27.05
N GLY A 277 9.48 -18.43 26.31
CA GLY A 277 9.32 -16.98 26.35
C GLY A 277 10.55 -16.23 25.80
N ALA A 278 11.57 -16.94 25.29
CA ALA A 278 12.78 -16.33 24.75
C ALA A 278 12.45 -15.42 23.57
N LYS A 279 12.97 -14.19 23.60
CA LYS A 279 12.71 -13.19 22.57
C LYS A 279 13.88 -13.10 21.60
N GLN A 280 13.58 -13.00 20.32
CA GLN A 280 14.56 -12.66 19.29
C GLN A 280 13.92 -11.80 18.23
N SER A 281 14.72 -10.92 17.63
CA SER A 281 14.27 -10.02 16.57
C SER A 281 15.18 -10.14 15.36
N TRP A 282 14.59 -10.06 14.19
CA TRP A 282 15.28 -10.09 12.90
C TRP A 282 14.77 -8.94 12.05
N TYR A 283 15.59 -8.48 11.10
CA TYR A 283 15.18 -7.33 10.29
C TYR A 283 15.63 -7.45 8.83
N SER A 284 14.88 -6.77 7.99
CA SER A 284 15.27 -6.38 6.63
C SER A 284 15.48 -4.88 6.60
N ALA A 285 16.46 -4.39 5.83
CA ALA A 285 16.71 -2.96 5.68
C ALA A 285 16.42 -2.51 4.26
N VAL A 286 15.76 -1.37 4.13
CA VAL A 286 15.31 -0.78 2.85
C VAL A 286 15.74 0.68 2.79
N ASP A 287 16.32 1.10 1.68
CA ASP A 287 16.51 2.51 1.34
C ASP A 287 15.19 3.05 0.78
N VAL A 288 14.64 4.05 1.44
CA VAL A 288 13.38 4.71 1.09
C VAL A 288 13.56 6.16 0.64
N THR A 289 14.78 6.56 0.36
CA THR A 289 15.11 7.93 -0.06
C THR A 289 14.43 8.31 -1.38
N GLY A 290 14.42 7.39 -2.35
CA GLY A 290 13.82 7.59 -3.66
C GLY A 290 12.36 7.18 -3.73
N GLU A 291 11.75 7.43 -4.88
CA GLU A 291 10.37 7.04 -5.17
C GLU A 291 10.17 5.52 -5.05
N TYR A 292 11.10 4.74 -5.59
CA TYR A 292 11.08 3.28 -5.53
C TYR A 292 12.02 2.79 -4.43
N PRO A 293 11.51 2.07 -3.40
CA PRO A 293 12.34 1.54 -2.33
C PRO A 293 13.36 0.50 -2.84
N PHE A 294 14.48 0.37 -2.15
CA PHE A 294 15.55 -0.55 -2.53
C PHE A 294 16.03 -1.40 -1.34
N LEU A 295 16.11 -2.73 -1.52
CA LEU A 295 16.51 -3.65 -0.46
C LEU A 295 18.03 -3.59 -0.23
N LEU A 296 18.44 -3.22 0.98
CA LEU A 296 19.84 -3.15 1.42
C LEU A 296 20.27 -4.43 2.15
N VAL A 297 19.40 -4.94 3.03
CA VAL A 297 19.64 -6.15 3.83
C VAL A 297 18.40 -7.05 3.71
N LYS A 298 18.60 -8.27 3.23
CA LYS A 298 17.52 -9.26 3.10
C LYS A 298 17.00 -9.74 4.44
N TRP A 299 17.93 -10.24 5.29
CA TRP A 299 17.58 -10.79 6.58
C TRP A 299 18.79 -10.83 7.50
N GLN A 300 18.69 -10.21 8.69
CA GLN A 300 19.76 -10.17 9.67
C GLN A 300 19.21 -10.11 11.10
N ARG A 301 19.93 -10.65 12.06
CA ARG A 301 19.55 -10.56 13.47
C ARG A 301 19.60 -9.11 13.94
N PHE A 302 18.51 -8.68 14.57
CA PHE A 302 18.43 -7.35 15.20
C PHE A 302 18.93 -7.46 16.66
N LEU A 303 20.02 -6.78 16.96
CA LEU A 303 20.54 -6.65 18.31
C LEU A 303 20.14 -5.25 18.78
N SER A 304 19.23 -5.17 19.74
CA SER A 304 19.02 -3.91 20.47
C SER A 304 20.25 -3.66 21.30
N HIS A 305 20.99 -2.60 21.02
CA HIS A 305 21.97 -2.13 22.01
C HIS A 305 21.15 -1.68 23.23
N THR A 306 21.23 -2.46 24.31
CA THR A 306 20.70 -2.12 25.63
C THR A 306 21.56 -1.02 26.25
#